data_5b816107c6db3b9625fc288091f0d249
#
_entry.id   5b816107c6db3b9625fc288091f0d249
#
_cell.length_a   1.000
_cell.length_b   1.000
_cell.length_c   1.000
_cell.angle_alpha   90.00
_cell.angle_beta   90.00
_cell.angle_gamma   90.00
#
_symmetry.space_group_name_H-M   'P 1'
#
loop_
_entity.id
_entity.type
_entity.pdbx_description
1 polymer ?
#
loop_
_entity_poly.entity_id
_entity_poly.type
_entity_poly.pdbx_seq_one_letter_code
_entity_poly.pdbx_strand_id
1 'polypeptide(L)'
;LIIVLPQPSEPFTELYLLGASGKASDYPTNLTVGQTANVTVGVVNHENTNAAYTLVVTLANKTVNTTSFSLANSQAWQNQISFTPTQRGLGQKVEFDLYKVGAPNVYRSVYLYLNVA
;
A
#
# COMPACT_ATOMS: atom_id res chain seq x y z
N LEU A 1 2.93 8.07 -7.20
CA LEU A 1 3.53 6.84 -6.69
C LEU A 1 5.04 6.99 -6.60
N ILE A 2 5.59 6.81 -5.41
CA ILE A 2 7.03 6.84 -5.18
C ILE A 2 7.47 5.46 -4.72
N ILE A 3 8.40 4.87 -5.47
CA ILE A 3 9.03 3.61 -5.09
C ILE A 3 10.53 3.88 -5.01
N VAL A 4 11.12 3.58 -3.85
CA VAL A 4 12.58 3.65 -3.66
C VAL A 4 13.14 2.25 -3.81
N LEU A 5 13.96 2.05 -4.83
CA LEU A 5 14.60 0.76 -5.08
C LEU A 5 16.04 0.80 -4.59
N PRO A 6 16.47 -0.14 -3.72
CA PRO A 6 17.84 -0.25 -3.31
C PRO A 6 18.72 -0.79 -4.44
N GLN A 7 20.04 -0.88 -4.20
CA GLN A 7 20.97 -1.46 -5.14
C GLN A 7 20.56 -2.92 -5.47
N PRO A 8 20.71 -3.38 -6.73
CA PRO A 8 20.24 -4.71 -7.13
C PRO A 8 20.82 -5.88 -6.32
N SER A 9 22.04 -5.72 -5.75
CA SER A 9 22.67 -6.74 -4.94
C SER A 9 22.22 -6.77 -3.48
N GLU A 10 21.44 -5.80 -3.05
CA GLU A 10 20.98 -5.68 -1.66
C GLU A 10 19.67 -6.40 -1.46
N PRO A 11 19.47 -7.10 -0.31
CA PRO A 11 18.15 -7.63 0.03
C PRO A 11 17.13 -6.49 0.20
N PHE A 12 15.94 -6.69 -0.32
CA PHE A 12 14.88 -5.68 -0.20
C PHE A 12 13.50 -6.30 -0.39
N THR A 13 12.49 -5.51 -0.06
CA THR A 13 11.09 -5.81 -0.34
C THR A 13 10.52 -4.71 -1.22
N GLU A 14 9.85 -5.11 -2.28
CA GLU A 14 9.16 -4.21 -3.20
C GLU A 14 7.72 -4.00 -2.74
N LEU A 15 7.28 -2.75 -2.69
CA LEU A 15 5.90 -2.38 -2.39
C LEU A 15 5.41 -1.46 -3.52
N TYR A 16 4.26 -1.80 -4.12
CA TYR A 16 3.73 -1.03 -5.23
C TYR A 16 2.21 -0.99 -5.20
N LEU A 17 1.65 -0.02 -5.92
CA LEU A 17 0.21 0.14 -6.10
C LEU A 17 -0.16 -0.03 -7.58
N LEU A 18 -1.30 -0.66 -7.82
CA LEU A 18 -1.95 -0.71 -9.13
C LEU A 18 -3.38 -0.19 -8.97
N GLY A 19 -3.91 0.44 -10.03
CA GLY A 19 -5.30 0.86 -10.05
C GLY A 19 -6.26 -0.31 -10.10
N ALA A 20 -7.56 -0.03 -10.07
CA ALA A 20 -8.60 -1.05 -10.03
C ALA A 20 -8.55 -1.99 -11.24
N SER A 21 -8.04 -1.50 -12.38
CA SER A 21 -7.88 -2.31 -13.61
C SER A 21 -6.60 -3.14 -13.64
N GLY A 22 -5.79 -3.10 -12.57
CA GLY A 22 -4.51 -3.79 -12.51
C GLY A 22 -3.36 -3.06 -13.19
N LYS A 23 -3.51 -1.78 -13.50
CA LYS A 23 -2.49 -0.95 -14.15
C LYS A 23 -1.99 0.12 -13.20
N ALA A 24 -0.73 0.54 -13.37
CA ALA A 24 -0.07 1.54 -12.52
C ALA A 24 -0.52 2.98 -12.82
N SER A 25 -1.63 3.19 -13.51
CA SER A 25 -2.09 4.51 -13.93
C SER A 25 -3.57 4.79 -13.66
N ASP A 26 -4.29 3.83 -13.09
CA ASP A 26 -5.74 3.90 -12.96
C ASP A 26 -6.16 3.99 -11.50
N TYR A 27 -5.55 4.96 -10.79
CA TYR A 27 -5.81 5.17 -9.36
C TYR A 27 -7.09 5.96 -9.14
N PRO A 28 -7.89 5.61 -8.10
CA PRO A 28 -9.04 6.42 -7.72
C PRO A 28 -8.54 7.74 -7.09
N THR A 29 -8.79 8.86 -7.74
CA THR A 29 -8.33 10.16 -7.24
C THR A 29 -9.46 11.13 -6.95
N ASN A 30 -10.62 10.98 -7.60
CA ASN A 30 -11.78 11.85 -7.38
C ASN A 30 -12.96 11.00 -6.94
N LEU A 31 -13.41 11.20 -5.72
CA LEU A 31 -14.47 10.43 -5.09
C LEU A 31 -15.50 11.34 -4.47
N THR A 32 -16.66 10.78 -4.16
CA THR A 32 -17.66 11.42 -3.29
C THR A 32 -17.67 10.74 -1.93
N VAL A 33 -18.16 11.45 -0.90
CA VAL A 33 -18.33 10.87 0.43
C VAL A 33 -19.23 9.63 0.33
N GLY A 34 -18.78 8.53 0.94
CA GLY A 34 -19.52 7.25 0.92
C GLY A 34 -19.24 6.38 -0.28
N GLN A 35 -18.47 6.85 -1.25
CA GLN A 35 -18.09 6.06 -2.41
C GLN A 35 -16.92 5.14 -2.06
N THR A 36 -17.09 3.84 -2.28
CA THR A 36 -16.00 2.86 -2.06
C THR A 36 -15.08 2.83 -3.25
N ALA A 37 -13.78 2.90 -2.99
CA ALA A 37 -12.75 2.79 -4.00
C ALA A 37 -11.86 1.57 -3.71
N ASN A 38 -11.26 1.03 -4.76
CA ASN A 38 -10.37 -0.12 -4.68
C ASN A 38 -9.02 0.21 -5.30
N VAL A 39 -7.97 -0.29 -4.67
CA VAL A 39 -6.62 -0.25 -5.22
C VAL A 39 -5.96 -1.60 -4.96
N THR A 40 -5.13 -2.06 -5.89
CA THR A 40 -4.36 -3.28 -5.69
C THR A 40 -3.02 -2.93 -5.08
N VAL A 41 -2.68 -3.58 -3.97
CA VAL A 41 -1.37 -3.45 -3.32
C VAL A 41 -0.58 -4.71 -3.62
N GLY A 42 0.66 -4.54 -4.05
CA GLY A 42 1.58 -5.64 -4.31
C GLY A 42 2.82 -5.56 -3.44
N VAL A 43 3.26 -6.72 -2.96
CA VAL A 43 4.49 -6.87 -2.18
C VAL A 43 5.26 -8.05 -2.75
N VAL A 44 6.56 -7.85 -2.99
CA VAL A 44 7.45 -8.92 -3.45
C VAL A 44 8.64 -8.99 -2.52
N ASN A 45 8.88 -10.19 -1.99
CA ASN A 45 10.00 -10.43 -1.09
C ASN A 45 11.27 -10.75 -1.90
N HIS A 46 12.27 -9.87 -1.82
CA HIS A 46 13.60 -10.08 -2.38
C HIS A 46 14.66 -10.04 -1.27
N GLU A 47 14.29 -10.51 -0.05
CA GLU A 47 15.17 -10.42 1.12
C GLU A 47 16.15 -11.58 1.25
N ASN A 48 16.08 -12.54 0.34
CA ASN A 48 16.86 -13.78 0.37
C ASN A 48 16.52 -14.71 1.52
N THR A 49 15.41 -14.48 2.19
CA THR A 49 14.89 -15.26 3.31
C THR A 49 13.39 -15.07 3.43
N ASN A 50 12.72 -15.93 4.20
CA ASN A 50 11.34 -15.73 4.52
C ASN A 50 11.15 -14.46 5.34
N ALA A 51 10.06 -13.74 5.11
CA ALA A 51 9.75 -12.54 5.85
C ALA A 51 8.26 -12.47 6.16
N ALA A 52 7.94 -11.96 7.34
CA ALA A 52 6.58 -11.71 7.77
C ALA A 52 6.35 -10.20 7.77
N TYR A 53 5.16 -9.79 7.29
CA TYR A 53 4.83 -8.39 7.09
C TYR A 53 3.49 -8.03 7.71
N THR A 54 3.33 -6.77 8.05
CA THR A 54 2.04 -6.15 8.35
C THR A 54 1.88 -4.91 7.48
N LEU A 55 0.79 -4.86 6.73
CA LEU A 55 0.42 -3.70 5.93
C LEU A 55 -0.65 -2.92 6.68
N VAL A 56 -0.39 -1.64 6.94
CA VAL A 56 -1.34 -0.72 7.56
C VAL A 56 -1.72 0.34 6.53
N VAL A 57 -3.01 0.49 6.28
CA VAL A 57 -3.52 1.49 5.34
C VAL A 57 -4.26 2.55 6.14
N THR A 58 -3.88 3.81 5.94
CA THR A 58 -4.53 4.95 6.59
C THR A 58 -5.12 5.89 5.55
N LEU A 59 -6.25 6.49 5.90
CA LEU A 59 -6.89 7.54 5.13
C LEU A 59 -7.06 8.75 6.05
N ALA A 60 -6.44 9.87 5.67
CA ALA A 60 -6.45 11.09 6.49
C ALA A 60 -6.06 10.79 7.96
N ASN A 61 -5.00 10.02 8.15
CA ASN A 61 -4.43 9.62 9.45
C ASN A 61 -5.29 8.64 10.27
N LYS A 62 -6.34 8.06 9.67
CA LYS A 62 -7.14 7.03 10.33
C LYS A 62 -6.89 5.69 9.68
N THR A 63 -6.63 4.66 10.48
CA THR A 63 -6.44 3.30 9.98
C THR A 63 -7.74 2.76 9.40
N VAL A 64 -7.70 2.33 8.13
CA VAL A 64 -8.85 1.76 7.43
C VAL A 64 -8.66 0.29 7.09
N ASN A 65 -7.43 -0.22 7.16
CA ASN A 65 -7.15 -1.64 6.90
C ASN A 65 -5.83 -2.02 7.57
N THR A 66 -5.77 -3.25 8.09
CA THR A 66 -4.55 -3.86 8.61
C THR A 66 -4.54 -5.32 8.17
N THR A 67 -3.48 -5.73 7.49
CA THR A 67 -3.36 -7.09 6.94
C THR A 67 -1.97 -7.62 7.24
N SER A 68 -1.89 -8.84 7.78
CA SER A 68 -0.61 -9.52 8.05
C SER A 68 -0.48 -10.74 7.15
N PHE A 69 0.74 -10.95 6.64
CA PHE A 69 1.04 -12.06 5.74
C PHE A 69 2.53 -12.38 5.78
N SER A 70 2.89 -13.56 5.28
CA SER A 70 4.28 -14.00 5.20
C SER A 70 4.61 -14.41 3.78
N LEU A 71 5.82 -14.09 3.32
CA LEU A 71 6.29 -14.43 1.99
C LEU A 71 7.63 -15.14 2.09
N ALA A 72 7.79 -16.20 1.29
CA ALA A 72 9.10 -16.79 1.04
C ALA A 72 9.89 -15.86 0.11
N ASN A 73 11.21 -16.06 0.06
CA ASN A 73 12.05 -15.32 -0.88
C ASN A 73 11.52 -15.48 -2.30
N SER A 74 11.46 -14.39 -3.04
CA SER A 74 10.97 -14.28 -4.42
C SER A 74 9.45 -14.45 -4.57
N GLN A 75 8.72 -14.65 -3.47
CA GLN A 75 7.28 -14.76 -3.50
C GLN A 75 6.62 -13.39 -3.56
N ALA A 76 5.56 -13.28 -4.34
CA ALA A 76 4.76 -12.07 -4.48
C ALA A 76 3.38 -12.24 -3.81
N TRP A 77 2.86 -11.14 -3.29
CA TRP A 77 1.52 -11.04 -2.72
C TRP A 77 0.83 -9.85 -3.35
N GLN A 78 -0.40 -10.05 -3.80
CA GLN A 78 -1.26 -8.96 -4.29
C GLN A 78 -2.62 -9.10 -3.67
N ASN A 79 -3.21 -7.97 -3.27
CA ASN A 79 -4.54 -7.94 -2.73
C ASN A 79 -5.22 -6.61 -3.04
N GLN A 80 -6.53 -6.64 -3.28
CA GLN A 80 -7.32 -5.43 -3.39
C GLN A 80 -7.64 -4.90 -2.01
N ILE A 81 -7.38 -3.62 -1.82
CA ILE A 81 -7.71 -2.90 -0.61
C ILE A 81 -8.82 -1.92 -0.94
N SER A 82 -9.91 -1.99 -0.19
CA SER A 82 -11.05 -1.09 -0.35
C SER A 82 -11.04 -0.05 0.75
N PHE A 83 -11.41 1.17 0.41
CA PHE A 83 -11.59 2.24 1.39
C PHE A 83 -12.73 3.15 0.96
N THR A 84 -13.39 3.75 1.96
CA THR A 84 -14.55 4.61 1.75
C THR A 84 -14.34 5.91 2.51
N PRO A 85 -14.15 7.04 1.82
CA PRO A 85 -13.99 8.32 2.51
C PRO A 85 -15.28 8.74 3.19
N THR A 86 -15.15 9.26 4.40
CA THR A 86 -16.29 9.70 5.22
C THR A 86 -16.38 11.22 5.35
N GLN A 87 -15.39 11.95 4.84
CA GLN A 87 -15.31 13.40 4.94
C GLN A 87 -14.93 14.01 3.60
N ARG A 88 -15.50 15.17 3.31
CA ARG A 88 -15.10 15.97 2.14
C ARG A 88 -13.74 16.59 2.38
N GLY A 89 -13.00 16.78 1.31
CA GLY A 89 -11.74 17.50 1.35
C GLY A 89 -10.87 17.20 0.15
N LEU A 90 -10.06 18.17 -0.22
CA LEU A 90 -9.05 18.01 -1.26
C LEU A 90 -7.75 17.50 -0.63
N GLY A 91 -7.00 16.70 -1.40
CA GLY A 91 -5.68 16.27 -1.00
C GLY A 91 -5.65 15.36 0.23
N GLN A 92 -6.68 14.53 0.43
CA GLN A 92 -6.66 13.55 1.51
C GLN A 92 -5.69 12.43 1.17
N LYS A 93 -4.74 12.17 2.06
CA LYS A 93 -3.69 11.20 1.84
C LYS A 93 -4.15 9.79 2.22
N VAL A 94 -4.01 8.85 1.30
CA VAL A 94 -4.10 7.42 1.58
C VAL A 94 -2.68 6.89 1.62
N GLU A 95 -2.25 6.40 2.75
CA GLU A 95 -0.89 5.91 2.94
C GLU A 95 -0.90 4.40 3.21
N PHE A 96 0.00 3.70 2.53
CA PHE A 96 0.16 2.26 2.64
C PHE A 96 1.53 2.01 3.25
N ASP A 97 1.56 1.65 4.53
CA ASP A 97 2.78 1.45 5.30
C ASP A 97 3.02 -0.04 5.51
N LEU A 98 4.15 -0.51 5.05
CA LEU A 98 4.56 -1.90 5.21
C LEU A 98 5.58 -2.00 6.33
N TYR A 99 5.30 -2.87 7.29
CA TYR A 99 6.18 -3.18 8.41
C TYR A 99 6.70 -4.60 8.26
N LYS A 100 7.94 -4.83 8.65
CA LYS A 100 8.43 -6.18 8.95
C LYS A 100 8.05 -6.52 10.38
N VAL A 101 7.53 -7.72 10.59
CA VAL A 101 7.19 -8.19 11.95
C VAL A 101 8.45 -8.19 12.82
N GLY A 102 8.34 -7.60 14.00
CA GLY A 102 9.47 -7.47 14.95
C GLY A 102 10.24 -6.16 14.79
N ALA A 103 9.97 -5.35 13.77
CA ALA A 103 10.61 -4.06 13.60
C ALA A 103 9.61 -2.94 13.94
N PRO A 104 10.03 -1.90 14.68
CA PRO A 104 9.09 -0.87 15.16
C PRO A 104 8.76 0.20 14.13
N ASN A 105 9.57 0.34 13.08
CA ASN A 105 9.44 1.43 12.12
C ASN A 105 8.89 0.95 10.79
N VAL A 106 8.23 1.85 10.06
CA VAL A 106 7.80 1.60 8.69
C VAL A 106 9.00 1.21 7.84
N TYR A 107 8.88 0.10 7.13
CA TYR A 107 9.96 -0.39 6.27
C TYR A 107 9.85 0.16 4.86
N ARG A 108 8.64 0.14 4.29
CA ARG A 108 8.35 0.71 2.97
C ARG A 108 7.01 1.44 3.04
N SER A 109 6.85 2.48 2.25
CA SER A 109 5.62 3.25 2.21
C SER A 109 5.35 3.73 0.80
N VAL A 110 4.08 3.68 0.40
CA VAL A 110 3.58 4.31 -0.83
C VAL A 110 2.29 5.03 -0.48
N TYR A 111 1.92 6.03 -1.27
CA TYR A 111 0.73 6.82 -0.99
C TYR A 111 0.10 7.36 -2.25
N LEU A 112 -1.15 7.78 -2.14
CA LEU A 112 -1.85 8.56 -3.15
C LEU A 112 -2.74 9.59 -2.45
N TYR A 113 -3.16 10.60 -3.22
CA TYR A 113 -4.03 11.65 -2.71
C TYR A 113 -5.39 11.56 -3.35
N LEU A 114 -6.44 11.79 -2.55
CA LEU A 114 -7.83 11.81 -2.98
C LEU A 114 -8.40 13.20 -2.87
N ASN A 115 -9.27 13.53 -3.82
CA ASN A 115 -10.16 14.68 -3.72
C ASN A 115 -11.57 14.15 -3.51
N VAL A 116 -12.18 14.50 -2.38
CA VAL A 116 -13.49 13.97 -1.98
C VAL A 116 -14.50 15.10 -1.98
N ALA A 117 -15.49 14.96 -2.83
CA ALA A 117 -16.59 15.93 -2.95
C ALA A 117 -17.72 15.66 -1.97
#